data_e97f590460f14ab36854a2d3e6153c8b
#
_entry.id   e97f590460f14ab36854a2d3e6153c8b
#
_cell.length_a   1.000
_cell.length_b   1.000
_cell.length_c   1.000
_cell.angle_alpha   90.00
_cell.angle_beta   90.00
_cell.angle_gamma   90.00
#
_symmetry.space_group_name_H-M   'P 1'
#
loop_
_entity.id
_entity.type
_entity.pdbx_description
1 polymer ?
#
loop_
_entity_poly.entity_id
_entity_poly.type
_entity_poly.pdbx_seq_one_letter_code
_entity_poly.pdbx_strand_id
1 'polypeptide(L)'
;FWLDKYHIDGLRIGALSSMLYLDYGKTEGEWEPNKFGGKENLDAVDFVKRLNTAVHMYHPDVMMFAEENTSWPKLTHKIEDGGLGFDFKWNMGWMNDMLHYMSLNPMWRPFNHDSLTFSFYYAFSEKFLLPISHDEVSHGKGSLIKQMPGKYDEQFAGVRAFITYMYAHPGKKLVFMGTEIGQFDEWNHEEAIQWDLLEFEKHKKLRTFFKELNKFYLDCKPLYELDTVWKGFDWIHHDDYANSVIAFKRTDKNGDEIVSVCNFQPIRRCLLYTSPS
;
A
#
# COMPACT_ATOMS: atom_id res chain seq x y z
N PHE A 1 -0.68 -27.77 -5.85
CA PHE A 1 0.63 -28.21 -5.35
C PHE A 1 1.14 -27.30 -4.22
N TRP A 2 1.30 -25.99 -4.44
CA TRP A 2 1.79 -25.07 -3.40
C TRP A 2 0.84 -24.98 -2.19
N LEU A 3 -0.45 -24.93 -2.45
CA LEU A 3 -1.49 -24.89 -1.43
C LEU A 3 -1.62 -26.24 -0.69
N ASP A 4 -1.57 -27.36 -1.43
CA ASP A 4 -1.76 -28.70 -0.83
C ASP A 4 -0.52 -29.26 -0.12
N LYS A 5 0.69 -29.00 -0.67
CA LYS A 5 1.93 -29.61 -0.19
C LYS A 5 2.73 -28.71 0.73
N TYR A 6 2.70 -27.40 0.47
CA TYR A 6 3.46 -26.44 1.25
C TYR A 6 2.58 -25.61 2.19
N HIS A 7 1.25 -25.74 2.08
CA HIS A 7 0.27 -25.07 2.95
C HIS A 7 0.50 -23.55 3.02
N ILE A 8 0.80 -22.92 1.89
CA ILE A 8 0.92 -21.46 1.83
C ILE A 8 -0.47 -20.82 1.88
N ASP A 9 -0.58 -19.62 2.49
CA ASP A 9 -1.84 -18.95 2.80
C ASP A 9 -2.35 -18.04 1.67
N GLY A 10 -1.58 -17.88 0.61
CA GLY A 10 -1.99 -17.05 -0.52
C GLY A 10 -1.03 -17.08 -1.69
N LEU A 11 -1.51 -16.57 -2.82
CA LEU A 11 -0.74 -16.44 -4.06
C LEU A 11 -0.85 -15.02 -4.59
N ARG A 12 0.28 -14.43 -4.97
CA ARG A 12 0.34 -13.17 -5.71
C ARG A 12 0.56 -13.47 -7.19
N ILE A 13 -0.28 -12.94 -8.05
CA ILE A 13 -0.08 -12.93 -9.50
C ILE A 13 0.65 -11.63 -9.84
N GLY A 14 1.97 -11.76 -10.10
CA GLY A 14 2.84 -10.63 -10.45
C GLY A 14 2.63 -10.16 -11.87
N ALA A 15 2.80 -8.85 -12.12
CA ALA A 15 2.69 -8.21 -13.43
C ALA A 15 1.42 -8.62 -14.22
N LEU A 16 0.29 -8.70 -13.52
CA LEU A 16 -0.98 -9.21 -14.08
C LEU A 16 -1.40 -8.45 -15.35
N SER A 17 -1.11 -7.15 -15.46
CA SER A 17 -1.38 -6.35 -16.65
C SER A 17 -0.73 -6.93 -17.92
N SER A 18 0.45 -7.54 -17.82
CA SER A 18 1.12 -8.17 -18.96
C SER A 18 0.37 -9.40 -19.48
N MET A 19 -0.48 -10.02 -18.66
CA MET A 19 -1.38 -11.11 -19.08
C MET A 19 -2.69 -10.59 -19.65
N LEU A 20 -3.26 -9.55 -19.00
CA LEU A 20 -4.61 -9.06 -19.29
C LEU A 20 -4.69 -8.24 -20.56
N TYR A 21 -3.59 -7.63 -21.01
CA TYR A 21 -3.58 -6.75 -22.17
C TYR A 21 -2.69 -7.29 -23.30
N LEU A 22 -3.26 -7.35 -24.50
CA LEU A 22 -2.56 -7.80 -25.74
C LEU A 22 -1.51 -6.79 -26.20
N ASP A 23 -1.72 -5.50 -25.89
CA ASP A 23 -0.85 -4.37 -26.24
C ASP A 23 0.20 -4.04 -25.16
N TYR A 24 0.25 -4.78 -24.04
CA TYR A 24 1.15 -4.46 -22.93
C TYR A 24 2.63 -4.49 -23.37
N GLY A 25 3.30 -3.33 -23.27
CA GLY A 25 4.70 -3.16 -23.64
C GLY A 25 4.98 -3.26 -25.15
N LYS A 26 3.96 -3.20 -26.01
CA LYS A 26 4.05 -3.28 -27.46
C LYS A 26 3.67 -1.97 -28.13
N THR A 27 4.25 -1.73 -29.30
CA THR A 27 3.93 -0.58 -30.15
C THR A 27 2.82 -0.93 -31.15
N GLU A 28 2.27 0.10 -31.81
CA GLU A 28 1.26 -0.10 -32.85
C GLU A 28 1.79 -1.02 -33.97
N GLY A 29 0.99 -2.04 -34.32
CA GLY A 29 1.35 -3.08 -35.29
C GLY A 29 2.09 -4.30 -34.73
N GLU A 30 2.48 -4.30 -33.45
CA GLU A 30 3.11 -5.45 -32.79
C GLU A 30 2.13 -6.36 -32.05
N TRP A 31 0.85 -6.04 -32.07
CA TRP A 31 -0.20 -6.82 -31.42
C TRP A 31 -1.47 -6.83 -32.28
N GLU A 32 -2.30 -7.83 -32.06
CA GLU A 32 -3.61 -7.97 -32.74
C GLU A 32 -4.74 -7.79 -31.76
N PRO A 33 -5.80 -7.04 -32.12
CA PRO A 33 -7.00 -6.91 -31.30
C PRO A 33 -7.69 -8.24 -31.07
N ASN A 34 -8.39 -8.36 -29.95
CA ASN A 34 -9.27 -9.49 -29.69
C ASN A 34 -10.46 -9.53 -30.69
N LYS A 35 -11.25 -10.60 -30.65
CA LYS A 35 -12.42 -10.81 -31.55
C LYS A 35 -13.47 -9.70 -31.49
N PHE A 36 -13.42 -8.80 -30.50
CA PHE A 36 -14.32 -7.66 -30.38
C PHE A 36 -13.64 -6.33 -30.73
N GLY A 37 -12.38 -6.35 -31.19
CA GLY A 37 -11.60 -5.16 -31.52
C GLY A 37 -10.93 -4.48 -30.33
N GLY A 38 -11.03 -5.05 -29.13
CA GLY A 38 -10.40 -4.54 -27.91
C GLY A 38 -9.02 -5.08 -27.68
N LYS A 39 -8.36 -4.53 -26.66
CA LYS A 39 -6.98 -4.88 -26.27
C LYS A 39 -6.92 -5.89 -25.12
N GLU A 40 -8.04 -6.29 -24.57
CA GLU A 40 -8.11 -7.26 -23.50
C GLU A 40 -7.78 -8.67 -24.03
N ASN A 41 -6.91 -9.39 -23.35
CA ASN A 41 -6.64 -10.79 -23.59
C ASN A 41 -7.75 -11.65 -22.95
N LEU A 42 -8.74 -12.00 -23.74
CA LEU A 42 -9.95 -12.70 -23.26
C LEU A 42 -9.64 -14.09 -22.68
N ASP A 43 -8.64 -14.78 -23.22
CA ASP A 43 -8.24 -16.10 -22.74
C ASP A 43 -7.54 -15.99 -21.37
N ALA A 44 -6.71 -14.99 -21.19
CA ALA A 44 -6.10 -14.71 -19.89
C ALA A 44 -7.14 -14.29 -18.85
N VAL A 45 -8.12 -13.47 -19.24
CA VAL A 45 -9.25 -13.09 -18.36
C VAL A 45 -10.04 -14.34 -17.90
N ASP A 46 -10.39 -15.24 -18.84
CA ASP A 46 -11.07 -16.50 -18.50
C ASP A 46 -10.21 -17.39 -17.60
N PHE A 47 -8.93 -17.53 -17.92
CA PHE A 47 -7.98 -18.29 -17.11
C PHE A 47 -7.93 -17.78 -15.67
N VAL A 48 -7.78 -16.46 -15.47
CA VAL A 48 -7.70 -15.85 -14.13
C VAL A 48 -8.99 -16.05 -13.34
N LYS A 49 -10.15 -15.87 -13.97
CA LYS A 49 -11.45 -16.15 -13.34
C LYS A 49 -11.57 -17.59 -12.87
N ARG A 50 -11.21 -18.53 -13.74
CA ARG A 50 -11.22 -19.97 -13.42
C ARG A 50 -10.23 -20.33 -12.34
N LEU A 51 -9.03 -19.73 -12.36
CA LEU A 51 -8.01 -19.93 -11.33
C LEU A 51 -8.54 -19.50 -9.96
N ASN A 52 -9.03 -18.26 -9.84
CA ASN A 52 -9.56 -17.74 -8.58
C ASN A 52 -10.76 -18.55 -8.09
N THR A 53 -11.67 -18.96 -9.00
CA THR A 53 -12.79 -19.85 -8.66
C THR A 53 -12.30 -21.16 -8.10
N ALA A 54 -11.34 -21.81 -8.77
CA ALA A 54 -10.82 -23.10 -8.33
C ALA A 54 -10.08 -23.01 -6.99
N VAL A 55 -9.25 -21.95 -6.81
CA VAL A 55 -8.54 -21.75 -5.54
C VAL A 55 -9.54 -21.60 -4.40
N HIS A 56 -10.49 -20.69 -4.49
CA HIS A 56 -11.48 -20.47 -3.41
C HIS A 56 -12.41 -21.66 -3.18
N MET A 57 -12.69 -22.47 -4.22
CA MET A 57 -13.49 -23.67 -4.10
C MET A 57 -12.77 -24.78 -3.30
N TYR A 58 -11.47 -24.98 -3.57
CA TYR A 58 -10.70 -26.04 -2.94
C TYR A 58 -9.95 -25.61 -1.68
N HIS A 59 -9.67 -24.31 -1.57
CA HIS A 59 -8.91 -23.68 -0.47
C HIS A 59 -9.56 -22.36 -0.08
N PRO A 60 -10.73 -22.39 0.61
CA PRO A 60 -11.54 -21.19 0.87
C PRO A 60 -10.86 -20.15 1.77
N ASP A 61 -9.85 -20.56 2.55
CA ASP A 61 -9.09 -19.68 3.47
C ASP A 61 -7.85 -19.04 2.81
N VAL A 62 -7.56 -19.40 1.55
CA VAL A 62 -6.40 -18.88 0.82
C VAL A 62 -6.75 -17.56 0.14
N MET A 63 -5.82 -16.61 0.19
CA MET A 63 -5.98 -15.28 -0.41
C MET A 63 -5.30 -15.19 -1.77
N MET A 64 -5.99 -14.57 -2.74
CA MET A 64 -5.47 -14.29 -4.08
C MET A 64 -5.21 -12.81 -4.25
N PHE A 65 -3.97 -12.44 -4.58
CA PHE A 65 -3.52 -11.06 -4.71
C PHE A 65 -3.21 -10.72 -6.17
N ALA A 66 -3.75 -9.60 -6.66
CA ALA A 66 -3.41 -9.04 -7.96
C ALA A 66 -2.36 -7.94 -7.82
N GLU A 67 -1.22 -8.09 -8.48
CA GLU A 67 -0.31 -7.00 -8.76
C GLU A 67 -0.61 -6.50 -10.18
N GLU A 68 -1.32 -5.38 -10.24
CA GLU A 68 -1.82 -4.81 -11.48
C GLU A 68 -1.69 -3.28 -11.40
N ASN A 69 -0.93 -2.70 -12.31
CA ASN A 69 -0.53 -1.29 -12.31
C ASN A 69 -1.33 -0.40 -13.27
N THR A 70 -2.36 -0.96 -13.90
CA THR A 70 -3.26 -0.21 -14.77
C THR A 70 -4.61 0.07 -14.10
N SER A 71 -5.53 0.65 -14.83
CA SER A 71 -6.90 0.93 -14.38
C SER A 71 -7.89 -0.20 -14.66
N TRP A 72 -7.44 -1.47 -14.75
CA TRP A 72 -8.36 -2.59 -14.95
C TRP A 72 -9.42 -2.61 -13.85
N PRO A 73 -10.72 -2.59 -14.21
CA PRO A 73 -11.79 -2.45 -13.24
C PRO A 73 -12.16 -3.79 -12.59
N LYS A 74 -12.66 -3.71 -11.34
CA LYS A 74 -13.29 -4.84 -10.64
C LYS A 74 -12.40 -6.07 -10.45
N LEU A 75 -11.10 -5.90 -10.28
CA LEU A 75 -10.20 -7.02 -9.99
C LEU A 75 -10.63 -7.81 -8.75
N THR A 76 -11.03 -7.11 -7.70
CA THR A 76 -11.40 -7.70 -6.41
C THR A 76 -12.90 -7.89 -6.22
N HIS A 77 -13.68 -7.66 -7.25
CA HIS A 77 -15.12 -7.92 -7.23
C HIS A 77 -15.41 -9.39 -7.59
N LYS A 78 -16.60 -9.86 -7.22
CA LYS A 78 -17.05 -11.20 -7.56
C LYS A 78 -17.16 -11.39 -9.06
N ILE A 79 -16.94 -12.63 -9.51
CA ILE A 79 -16.96 -12.99 -10.93
C ILE A 79 -18.36 -12.77 -11.51
N GLU A 80 -19.42 -13.09 -10.76
CA GLU A 80 -20.81 -12.86 -11.15
C GLU A 80 -21.15 -11.36 -11.32
N ASP A 81 -20.43 -10.47 -10.65
CA ASP A 81 -20.56 -9.01 -10.78
C ASP A 81 -19.65 -8.43 -11.88
N GLY A 82 -19.04 -9.29 -12.69
CA GLY A 82 -18.11 -8.93 -13.76
C GLY A 82 -16.67 -8.73 -13.31
N GLY A 83 -16.33 -9.11 -12.08
CA GLY A 83 -14.97 -9.04 -11.54
C GLY A 83 -14.08 -10.21 -11.94
N LEU A 84 -12.83 -10.21 -11.43
CA LEU A 84 -11.87 -11.29 -11.61
C LEU A 84 -11.73 -12.22 -10.40
N GLY A 85 -12.34 -11.87 -9.26
CA GLY A 85 -12.42 -12.71 -8.07
C GLY A 85 -11.15 -12.73 -7.20
N PHE A 86 -10.27 -11.75 -7.31
CA PHE A 86 -9.16 -11.58 -6.36
C PHE A 86 -9.66 -11.10 -5.00
N ASP A 87 -8.91 -11.41 -3.94
CA ASP A 87 -9.20 -10.90 -2.60
C ASP A 87 -8.65 -9.49 -2.40
N PHE A 88 -7.45 -9.20 -2.96
CA PHE A 88 -6.81 -7.90 -2.84
C PHE A 88 -6.09 -7.50 -4.13
N LYS A 89 -6.01 -6.18 -4.34
CA LYS A 89 -5.17 -5.54 -5.36
C LYS A 89 -4.08 -4.72 -4.69
N TRP A 90 -2.83 -4.81 -5.17
CA TRP A 90 -1.77 -3.90 -4.76
C TRP A 90 -2.08 -2.47 -5.22
N ASN A 91 -2.01 -1.52 -4.30
CA ASN A 91 -2.20 -0.10 -4.62
C ASN A 91 -0.89 0.54 -5.06
N MET A 92 -0.51 0.29 -6.31
CA MET A 92 0.73 0.83 -6.88
C MET A 92 0.69 2.36 -7.02
N GLY A 93 -0.48 2.95 -7.24
CA GLY A 93 -0.67 4.41 -7.29
C GLY A 93 -0.32 5.06 -5.95
N TRP A 94 -0.94 4.59 -4.86
CA TRP A 94 -0.61 5.06 -3.52
C TRP A 94 0.90 4.89 -3.19
N MET A 95 1.47 3.76 -3.54
CA MET A 95 2.88 3.46 -3.30
C MET A 95 3.79 4.47 -3.99
N ASN A 96 3.58 4.73 -5.28
CA ASN A 96 4.37 5.68 -6.06
C ASN A 96 4.22 7.12 -5.52
N ASP A 97 2.98 7.56 -5.25
CA ASP A 97 2.69 8.90 -4.73
C ASP A 97 3.36 9.11 -3.38
N MET A 98 3.27 8.13 -2.48
CA MET A 98 3.83 8.25 -1.13
C MET A 98 5.34 8.20 -1.12
N LEU A 99 5.97 7.32 -1.88
CA LEU A 99 7.44 7.27 -1.96
C LEU A 99 8.00 8.55 -2.57
N HIS A 100 7.36 9.05 -3.64
CA HIS A 100 7.72 10.35 -4.20
C HIS A 100 7.60 11.45 -3.16
N TYR A 101 6.44 11.58 -2.52
CA TYR A 101 6.20 12.63 -1.51
C TYR A 101 7.19 12.58 -0.35
N MET A 102 7.46 11.38 0.17
CA MET A 102 8.34 11.20 1.32
C MET A 102 9.81 11.45 0.98
N SER A 103 10.24 11.24 -0.27
CA SER A 103 11.59 11.54 -0.74
C SER A 103 11.86 13.04 -0.93
N LEU A 104 10.82 13.86 -1.03
CA LEU A 104 10.96 15.30 -1.18
C LEU A 104 11.56 15.95 0.06
N ASN A 105 12.47 16.93 -0.16
CA ASN A 105 12.81 17.86 0.90
C ASN A 105 11.53 18.50 1.45
N PRO A 106 11.35 18.58 2.79
CA PRO A 106 10.13 19.11 3.40
C PRO A 106 9.64 20.45 2.85
N MET A 107 10.55 21.32 2.38
CA MET A 107 10.17 22.61 1.78
C MET A 107 9.37 22.49 0.48
N TRP A 108 9.45 21.36 -0.23
CA TRP A 108 8.72 21.11 -1.47
C TRP A 108 7.40 20.35 -1.26
N ARG A 109 7.16 19.80 -0.08
CA ARG A 109 5.95 19.04 0.25
C ARG A 109 4.66 19.84 0.12
N PRO A 110 4.60 21.16 0.47
CA PRO A 110 3.42 21.97 0.24
C PRO A 110 2.92 21.99 -1.21
N PHE A 111 3.83 21.87 -2.17
CA PHE A 111 3.51 21.89 -3.61
C PHE A 111 3.15 20.50 -4.19
N ASN A 112 3.21 19.46 -3.36
CA ASN A 112 2.92 18.08 -3.74
C ASN A 112 1.89 17.44 -2.81
N HIS A 113 1.04 18.26 -2.18
CA HIS A 113 0.07 17.81 -1.18
C HIS A 113 -0.92 16.78 -1.71
N ASP A 114 -1.24 16.87 -3.00
CA ASP A 114 -2.14 15.93 -3.68
C ASP A 114 -1.65 14.48 -3.61
N SER A 115 -0.34 14.24 -3.54
CA SER A 115 0.21 12.90 -3.34
C SER A 115 -0.26 12.25 -2.03
N LEU A 116 -0.62 13.03 -1.01
CA LEU A 116 -1.19 12.53 0.24
C LEU A 116 -2.68 12.19 0.14
N THR A 117 -3.41 12.86 -0.74
CA THR A 117 -4.88 12.85 -0.73
C THR A 117 -5.48 12.13 -1.95
N PHE A 118 -4.76 12.06 -3.06
CA PHE A 118 -5.27 11.52 -4.31
C PHE A 118 -5.73 10.06 -4.20
N SER A 119 -5.00 9.22 -3.47
CA SER A 119 -5.35 7.80 -3.29
C SER A 119 -6.73 7.57 -2.66
N PHE A 120 -7.24 8.54 -1.88
CA PHE A 120 -8.56 8.42 -1.25
C PHE A 120 -9.72 8.52 -2.25
N TYR A 121 -9.53 9.15 -3.42
CA TYR A 121 -10.56 9.19 -4.46
C TYR A 121 -10.95 7.80 -4.96
N TYR A 122 -10.03 6.85 -4.91
CA TYR A 122 -10.26 5.48 -5.38
C TYR A 122 -10.07 4.41 -4.30
N ALA A 123 -9.74 4.79 -3.05
CA ALA A 123 -9.41 3.86 -1.96
C ALA A 123 -10.43 2.75 -1.73
N PHE A 124 -11.69 2.94 -2.14
CA PHE A 124 -12.78 1.99 -1.95
C PHE A 124 -13.32 1.41 -3.25
N SER A 125 -12.64 1.65 -4.38
CA SER A 125 -13.01 1.05 -5.67
C SER A 125 -12.63 -0.42 -5.78
N GLU A 126 -11.60 -0.83 -5.03
CA GLU A 126 -11.09 -2.18 -4.91
C GLU A 126 -10.73 -2.48 -3.44
N LYS A 127 -10.51 -3.73 -3.12
CA LYS A 127 -9.92 -4.11 -1.83
C LYS A 127 -8.41 -3.99 -1.93
N PHE A 128 -7.88 -2.86 -1.49
CA PHE A 128 -6.46 -2.56 -1.66
C PHE A 128 -5.56 -3.11 -0.55
N LEU A 129 -4.36 -3.50 -0.95
CA LEU A 129 -3.19 -3.70 -0.12
C LEU A 129 -2.18 -2.60 -0.46
N LEU A 130 -1.66 -1.92 0.55
CA LEU A 130 -0.68 -0.85 0.42
C LEU A 130 0.72 -1.48 0.45
N PRO A 131 1.44 -1.56 -0.69
CA PRO A 131 2.70 -2.29 -0.74
C PRO A 131 3.90 -1.36 -0.49
N ILE A 132 4.81 -1.79 0.37
CA ILE A 132 6.23 -1.48 0.34
C ILE A 132 6.92 -2.83 0.23
N SER A 133 7.20 -3.26 -0.97
CA SER A 133 7.74 -4.59 -1.28
C SER A 133 9.26 -4.55 -1.52
N HIS A 134 9.81 -5.68 -1.97
CA HIS A 134 11.21 -5.78 -2.40
C HIS A 134 11.52 -4.84 -3.57
N ASP A 135 10.56 -4.60 -4.47
CA ASP A 135 10.76 -3.75 -5.65
C ASP A 135 11.03 -2.28 -5.29
N GLU A 136 10.52 -1.80 -4.15
CA GLU A 136 10.71 -0.42 -3.70
C GLU A 136 12.04 -0.21 -2.95
N VAL A 137 12.72 -1.29 -2.57
CA VAL A 137 13.95 -1.25 -1.77
C VAL A 137 15.12 -1.98 -2.44
N SER A 138 15.07 -2.13 -3.77
CA SER A 138 16.09 -2.77 -4.59
C SER A 138 16.28 -2.05 -5.93
N HIS A 139 17.19 -2.54 -6.77
CA HIS A 139 17.43 -2.07 -8.14
C HIS A 139 17.85 -0.59 -8.24
N GLY A 140 18.69 -0.11 -7.33
CA GLY A 140 19.20 1.25 -7.32
C GLY A 140 18.27 2.29 -6.69
N LYS A 141 17.15 1.87 -6.09
CA LYS A 141 16.20 2.78 -5.42
C LYS A 141 16.62 3.16 -4.00
N GLY A 142 17.54 2.40 -3.40
CA GLY A 142 17.93 2.52 -1.98
C GLY A 142 16.91 1.87 -1.03
N SER A 143 17.33 1.63 0.21
CA SER A 143 16.40 1.17 1.25
C SER A 143 15.38 2.26 1.61
N LEU A 144 14.25 1.89 2.24
CA LEU A 144 13.21 2.86 2.58
C LEU A 144 13.75 4.02 3.42
N ILE A 145 14.64 3.76 4.39
CA ILE A 145 15.21 4.82 5.23
C ILE A 145 16.14 5.74 4.43
N LYS A 146 16.89 5.22 3.44
CA LYS A 146 17.74 6.05 2.56
C LYS A 146 16.94 6.96 1.64
N GLN A 147 15.72 6.58 1.30
CA GLN A 147 14.81 7.42 0.50
C GLN A 147 14.25 8.61 1.31
N MET A 148 14.34 8.57 2.64
CA MET A 148 13.92 9.71 3.48
C MET A 148 14.97 10.82 3.42
N PRO A 149 14.58 12.10 3.19
CA PRO A 149 15.48 13.23 3.13
C PRO A 149 16.03 13.58 4.53
N GLY A 150 17.16 14.28 4.52
CA GLY A 150 17.75 14.84 5.73
C GLY A 150 18.84 13.99 6.34
N LYS A 151 19.19 14.31 7.59
CA LYS A 151 20.22 13.62 8.35
C LYS A 151 19.66 12.36 9.01
N TYR A 152 20.54 11.56 9.60
CA TYR A 152 20.23 10.29 10.25
C TYR A 152 18.96 10.33 11.14
N ASP A 153 18.85 11.30 12.05
CA ASP A 153 17.68 11.41 12.92
C ASP A 153 16.39 11.77 12.17
N GLU A 154 16.49 12.60 11.13
CA GLU A 154 15.39 13.03 10.29
C GLU A 154 14.88 11.89 9.41
N GLN A 155 15.78 11.02 8.92
CA GLN A 155 15.40 9.82 8.17
C GLN A 155 14.56 8.86 9.02
N PHE A 156 14.96 8.60 10.26
CA PHE A 156 14.15 7.79 11.19
C PHE A 156 12.79 8.44 11.50
N ALA A 157 12.74 9.76 11.62
CA ALA A 157 11.48 10.48 11.80
C ALA A 157 10.59 10.36 10.55
N GLY A 158 11.18 10.45 9.36
CA GLY A 158 10.50 10.26 8.08
C GLY A 158 9.87 8.88 7.98
N VAL A 159 10.63 7.82 8.26
CA VAL A 159 10.11 6.43 8.26
C VAL A 159 8.94 6.28 9.24
N ARG A 160 9.07 6.79 10.47
CA ARG A 160 7.97 6.71 11.45
C ARG A 160 6.72 7.44 10.98
N ALA A 161 6.87 8.65 10.45
CA ALA A 161 5.73 9.42 9.93
C ALA A 161 5.04 8.68 8.77
N PHE A 162 5.81 8.15 7.82
CA PHE A 162 5.30 7.41 6.69
C PHE A 162 4.56 6.13 7.11
N ILE A 163 5.18 5.31 7.95
CA ILE A 163 4.59 4.05 8.39
C ILE A 163 3.34 4.29 9.26
N THR A 164 3.34 5.31 10.13
CA THR A 164 2.12 5.67 10.89
C THR A 164 0.98 6.07 9.95
N TYR A 165 1.25 6.89 8.95
CA TYR A 165 0.26 7.25 7.93
C TYR A 165 -0.24 6.04 7.16
N MET A 166 0.67 5.17 6.70
CA MET A 166 0.33 3.92 6.03
C MET A 166 -0.63 3.06 6.86
N TYR A 167 -0.38 2.93 8.17
CA TYR A 167 -1.23 2.13 9.06
C TYR A 167 -2.61 2.76 9.30
N ALA A 168 -2.69 4.07 9.28
CA ALA A 168 -3.95 4.79 9.42
C ALA A 168 -4.77 4.84 8.11
N HIS A 169 -4.11 4.81 6.94
CA HIS A 169 -4.77 4.84 5.62
C HIS A 169 -5.64 3.59 5.41
N PRO A 170 -6.81 3.68 4.74
CA PRO A 170 -7.59 2.49 4.35
C PRO A 170 -6.79 1.49 3.51
N GLY A 171 -7.05 0.20 3.69
CA GLY A 171 -6.38 -0.89 2.98
C GLY A 171 -5.45 -1.70 3.88
N LYS A 172 -5.06 -2.90 3.44
CA LYS A 172 -4.12 -3.78 4.16
C LYS A 172 -2.68 -3.34 3.96
N LYS A 173 -1.76 -3.80 4.80
CA LYS A 173 -0.37 -3.31 4.88
C LYS A 173 0.60 -4.39 4.45
N LEU A 174 1.55 -4.03 3.59
CA LEU A 174 2.69 -4.87 3.23
C LEU A 174 3.97 -4.07 3.45
N VAL A 175 4.81 -4.54 4.35
CA VAL A 175 6.11 -3.95 4.66
C VAL A 175 7.18 -5.00 4.43
N PHE A 176 8.21 -4.67 3.63
CA PHE A 176 9.28 -5.60 3.33
C PHE A 176 10.26 -5.74 4.51
N MET A 177 10.80 -6.95 4.68
CA MET A 177 11.76 -7.29 5.73
C MET A 177 12.97 -6.35 5.75
N GLY A 178 13.46 -6.02 6.94
CA GLY A 178 14.55 -5.08 7.16
C GLY A 178 14.11 -3.62 7.34
N THR A 179 12.90 -3.27 6.88
CA THR A 179 12.33 -1.92 7.09
C THR A 179 12.16 -1.62 8.57
N GLU A 180 11.72 -2.60 9.36
CA GLU A 180 11.45 -2.49 10.79
C GLU A 180 12.70 -2.25 11.64
N ILE A 181 13.87 -2.57 11.11
CA ILE A 181 15.15 -2.27 11.75
C ILE A 181 15.88 -1.09 11.11
N GLY A 182 15.29 -0.50 10.06
CA GLY A 182 15.90 0.61 9.32
C GLY A 182 17.17 0.20 8.58
N GLN A 183 17.13 -0.95 7.89
CA GLN A 183 18.26 -1.39 7.08
C GLN A 183 18.68 -0.30 6.11
N PHE A 184 19.97 0.03 6.09
CA PHE A 184 20.50 1.10 5.25
C PHE A 184 20.79 0.64 3.82
N ASP A 185 21.33 -0.57 3.66
CA ASP A 185 21.65 -1.06 2.34
C ASP A 185 20.41 -1.57 1.63
N GLU A 186 20.42 -1.44 0.32
CA GLU A 186 19.39 -2.04 -0.51
C GLU A 186 19.28 -3.53 -0.21
N TRP A 187 18.07 -4.05 -0.37
CA TRP A 187 17.90 -5.48 -0.27
C TRP A 187 18.67 -6.20 -1.38
N ASN A 188 19.48 -7.16 -0.96
CA ASN A 188 20.23 -8.05 -1.81
C ASN A 188 19.88 -9.50 -1.42
N HIS A 189 19.42 -10.29 -2.38
CA HIS A 189 19.03 -11.69 -2.13
C HIS A 189 20.22 -12.62 -1.80
N GLU A 190 21.45 -12.17 -2.09
CA GLU A 190 22.69 -12.91 -1.78
C GLU A 190 23.23 -12.60 -0.36
N GLU A 191 22.65 -11.63 0.32
CA GLU A 191 23.14 -11.15 1.61
C GLU A 191 22.07 -11.30 2.71
N ALA A 192 22.54 -11.43 3.95
CA ALA A 192 21.65 -11.42 5.11
C ALA A 192 21.16 -10.01 5.43
N ILE A 193 20.00 -9.91 6.09
CA ILE A 193 19.56 -8.67 6.70
C ILE A 193 20.60 -8.19 7.70
N GLN A 194 20.83 -6.88 7.77
CA GLN A 194 21.82 -6.22 8.63
C GLN A 194 21.38 -6.23 10.11
N TRP A 195 21.31 -7.40 10.74
CA TRP A 195 20.89 -7.55 12.14
C TRP A 195 21.81 -6.84 13.15
N ASP A 196 23.07 -6.59 12.81
CA ASP A 196 24.04 -5.82 13.57
C ASP A 196 23.60 -4.36 13.80
N LEU A 197 22.77 -3.80 12.94
CA LEU A 197 22.15 -2.49 13.13
C LEU A 197 21.39 -2.39 14.47
N LEU A 198 20.90 -3.52 14.99
CA LEU A 198 20.23 -3.55 16.29
C LEU A 198 21.16 -3.28 17.48
N GLU A 199 22.47 -3.15 17.29
CA GLU A 199 23.37 -2.63 18.31
C GLU A 199 23.22 -1.12 18.52
N PHE A 200 22.69 -0.40 17.52
CA PHE A 200 22.50 1.04 17.57
C PHE A 200 21.10 1.42 18.09
N GLU A 201 21.08 2.41 18.97
CA GLU A 201 19.88 2.82 19.72
C GLU A 201 18.68 3.23 18.81
N LYS A 202 18.94 3.92 17.69
CA LYS A 202 17.89 4.37 16.80
C LYS A 202 17.20 3.20 16.08
N HIS A 203 17.95 2.19 15.69
CA HIS A 203 17.44 0.97 15.07
C HIS A 203 16.63 0.13 16.06
N LYS A 204 17.11 -0.02 17.32
CA LYS A 204 16.33 -0.65 18.41
C LYS A 204 14.99 0.07 18.62
N LYS A 205 15.02 1.41 18.66
CA LYS A 205 13.80 2.22 18.84
C LYS A 205 12.85 2.08 17.66
N LEU A 206 13.37 2.02 16.42
CA LEU A 206 12.52 1.80 15.24
C LEU A 206 11.86 0.43 15.29
N ARG A 207 12.61 -0.62 15.62
CA ARG A 207 12.04 -1.97 15.80
C ARG A 207 10.95 -1.99 16.89
N THR A 208 11.20 -1.32 18.01
CA THR A 208 10.20 -1.21 19.09
C THR A 208 8.97 -0.46 18.60
N PHE A 209 9.15 0.62 17.84
CA PHE A 209 8.05 1.37 17.24
C PHE A 209 7.18 0.47 16.34
N PHE A 210 7.78 -0.32 15.43
CA PHE A 210 7.03 -1.25 14.59
C PHE A 210 6.27 -2.29 15.42
N LYS A 211 6.90 -2.85 16.45
CA LYS A 211 6.26 -3.81 17.35
C LYS A 211 5.02 -3.22 18.02
N GLU A 212 5.15 -2.02 18.60
CA GLU A 212 4.04 -1.35 19.28
C GLU A 212 2.96 -0.89 18.30
N LEU A 213 3.33 -0.42 17.11
CA LEU A 213 2.38 -0.03 16.06
C LEU A 213 1.60 -1.25 15.55
N ASN A 214 2.26 -2.38 15.33
CA ASN A 214 1.59 -3.63 14.93
C ASN A 214 0.59 -4.09 15.99
N LYS A 215 0.98 -4.05 17.26
CA LYS A 215 0.07 -4.38 18.37
C LYS A 215 -1.12 -3.43 18.40
N PHE A 216 -0.84 -2.13 18.34
CA PHE A 216 -1.89 -1.11 18.31
C PHE A 216 -2.86 -1.30 17.14
N TYR A 217 -2.35 -1.61 15.93
CA TYR A 217 -3.19 -1.88 14.77
C TYR A 217 -4.13 -3.07 15.00
N LEU A 218 -3.62 -4.17 15.57
CA LEU A 218 -4.44 -5.36 15.86
C LEU A 218 -5.51 -5.09 16.94
N ASP A 219 -5.19 -4.26 17.92
CA ASP A 219 -6.10 -3.91 19.01
C ASP A 219 -7.12 -2.82 18.61
N CYS A 220 -6.87 -2.06 17.54
CA CYS A 220 -7.65 -0.90 17.11
C CYS A 220 -8.53 -1.23 15.88
N LYS A 221 -9.72 -1.75 16.10
CA LYS A 221 -10.67 -2.15 15.06
C LYS A 221 -10.98 -1.09 14.01
N PRO A 222 -11.14 0.21 14.37
CA PRO A 222 -11.34 1.26 13.37
C PRO A 222 -10.30 1.28 12.24
N LEU A 223 -9.07 0.80 12.48
CA LEU A 223 -8.01 0.81 11.48
C LEU A 223 -8.15 -0.27 10.39
N TYR A 224 -9.00 -1.31 10.59
CA TYR A 224 -9.07 -2.43 9.65
C TYR A 224 -10.45 -3.04 9.37
N GLU A 225 -11.46 -2.84 10.22
CA GLU A 225 -12.77 -3.51 10.03
C GLU A 225 -13.55 -3.01 8.82
N LEU A 226 -13.48 -1.71 8.53
CA LEU A 226 -14.18 -1.07 7.43
C LEU A 226 -13.20 -0.50 6.38
N ASP A 227 -12.11 -1.22 6.10
CA ASP A 227 -11.06 -0.80 5.18
C ASP A 227 -11.50 -0.65 3.72
N THR A 228 -12.60 -1.28 3.34
CA THR A 228 -13.01 -1.39 1.94
C THR A 228 -14.29 -0.63 1.61
N VAL A 229 -14.78 0.20 2.56
CA VAL A 229 -16.02 0.95 2.40
C VAL A 229 -15.92 2.36 2.96
N TRP A 230 -16.57 3.30 2.30
CA TRP A 230 -16.60 4.72 2.71
C TRP A 230 -17.08 4.96 4.14
N LYS A 231 -17.96 4.11 4.66
CA LYS A 231 -18.46 4.22 6.03
C LYS A 231 -17.35 4.19 7.10
N GLY A 232 -16.19 3.61 6.77
CA GLY A 232 -15.03 3.51 7.67
C GLY A 232 -14.10 4.71 7.65
N PHE A 233 -14.43 5.79 6.90
CA PHE A 233 -13.52 6.91 6.69
C PHE A 233 -14.25 8.24 6.57
N ASP A 234 -13.73 9.28 7.23
CA ASP A 234 -14.14 10.67 7.05
C ASP A 234 -12.93 11.61 7.11
N TRP A 235 -12.89 12.61 6.24
CA TRP A 235 -11.95 13.70 6.36
C TRP A 235 -12.30 14.63 7.52
N ILE A 236 -11.30 15.05 8.28
CA ILE A 236 -11.38 16.14 9.26
C ILE A 236 -10.75 17.39 8.63
N HIS A 237 -9.55 17.22 8.04
CA HIS A 237 -8.82 18.32 7.41
C HIS A 237 -7.89 17.75 6.35
N HIS A 238 -8.11 18.10 5.08
CA HIS A 238 -7.37 17.50 3.96
C HIS A 238 -6.59 18.52 3.13
N ASP A 239 -6.83 19.82 3.32
CA ASP A 239 -6.39 20.89 2.45
C ASP A 239 -5.36 21.85 3.09
N ASP A 240 -4.76 21.48 4.22
CA ASP A 240 -3.67 22.28 4.82
C ASP A 240 -2.32 22.00 4.11
N TYR A 241 -2.31 22.26 2.81
CA TYR A 241 -1.13 22.08 1.97
C TYR A 241 0.05 22.93 2.44
N ALA A 242 -0.21 24.19 2.87
CA ALA A 242 0.84 25.12 3.31
C ALA A 242 1.64 24.59 4.50
N ASN A 243 1.00 23.83 5.38
CA ASN A 243 1.61 23.20 6.55
C ASN A 243 1.96 21.74 6.34
N SER A 244 1.57 21.13 5.21
CA SER A 244 1.70 19.68 4.95
C SER A 244 1.10 18.83 6.08
N VAL A 245 -0.10 19.20 6.50
CA VAL A 245 -0.86 18.53 7.57
C VAL A 245 -2.15 17.98 6.98
N ILE A 246 -2.47 16.75 7.34
CA ILE A 246 -3.77 16.14 7.08
C ILE A 246 -4.32 15.52 8.35
N ALA A 247 -5.64 15.50 8.46
CA ALA A 247 -6.34 14.81 9.54
C ALA A 247 -7.58 14.10 8.99
N PHE A 248 -7.79 12.88 9.43
CA PHE A 248 -8.94 12.07 9.06
C PHE A 248 -9.33 11.12 10.19
N LYS A 249 -10.54 10.62 10.09
CA LYS A 249 -11.12 9.71 11.04
C LYS A 249 -11.32 8.33 10.40
N ARG A 250 -11.08 7.28 11.19
CA ARG A 250 -11.45 5.91 10.86
C ARG A 250 -12.49 5.44 11.87
N THR A 251 -13.45 4.67 11.39
CA THR A 251 -14.59 4.18 12.19
C THR A 251 -14.74 2.68 12.00
N ASP A 252 -15.05 1.95 13.06
CA ASP A 252 -15.36 0.52 13.01
C ASP A 252 -16.86 0.23 12.82
N LYS A 253 -17.23 -1.05 12.85
CA LYS A 253 -18.63 -1.50 12.72
C LYS A 253 -19.52 -1.08 13.89
N ASN A 254 -18.95 -0.85 15.07
CA ASN A 254 -19.65 -0.46 16.29
C ASN A 254 -19.81 1.06 16.41
N GLY A 255 -19.10 1.83 15.59
CA GLY A 255 -19.05 3.28 15.65
C GLY A 255 -17.91 3.80 16.53
N ASP A 256 -17.00 2.95 16.99
CA ASP A 256 -15.78 3.40 17.65
C ASP A 256 -14.87 4.11 16.64
N GLU A 257 -14.24 5.19 17.08
CA GLU A 257 -13.52 6.09 16.17
C GLU A 257 -12.08 6.29 16.62
N ILE A 258 -11.19 6.44 15.62
CA ILE A 258 -9.82 6.92 15.79
C ILE A 258 -9.55 8.08 14.86
N VAL A 259 -8.92 9.13 15.39
CA VAL A 259 -8.48 10.30 14.63
C VAL A 259 -6.99 10.19 14.35
N SER A 260 -6.63 10.28 13.09
CA SER A 260 -5.25 10.34 12.63
C SER A 260 -4.90 11.76 12.22
N VAL A 261 -3.84 12.31 12.81
CA VAL A 261 -3.29 13.62 12.47
C VAL A 261 -1.84 13.44 12.03
N CYS A 262 -1.55 13.76 10.79
CA CYS A 262 -0.23 13.59 10.20
C CYS A 262 0.39 14.95 9.88
N ASN A 263 1.54 15.24 10.49
CA ASN A 263 2.36 16.40 10.18
C ASN A 263 3.63 15.94 9.46
N PHE A 264 3.75 16.29 8.19
CA PHE A 264 4.87 15.92 7.33
C PHE A 264 5.98 16.98 7.28
N GLN A 265 5.91 18.00 8.13
CA GLN A 265 6.97 19.00 8.28
C GLN A 265 7.81 18.76 9.54
N PRO A 266 9.11 19.12 9.55
CA PRO A 266 9.99 18.96 10.71
C PRO A 266 9.76 20.00 11.79
N ILE A 267 8.68 20.75 11.72
CA ILE A 267 8.32 21.82 12.68
C ILE A 267 6.94 21.53 13.29
N ARG A 268 6.76 21.93 14.53
CA ARG A 268 5.48 21.80 15.22
C ARG A 268 4.43 22.69 14.55
N ARG A 269 3.23 22.15 14.37
CA ARG A 269 2.05 22.85 13.83
C ARG A 269 0.93 22.84 14.87
N CYS A 270 0.16 23.91 14.90
CA CYS A 270 -1.06 23.98 15.68
C CYS A 270 -2.21 23.60 14.73
N LEU A 271 -2.90 22.50 15.03
CA LEU A 271 -4.13 22.11 14.36
C LEU A 271 -5.30 22.55 15.22
N LEU A 272 -6.07 23.52 14.74
CA LEU A 272 -7.32 23.95 15.38
C LEU A 272 -8.46 23.16 14.73
N TYR A 273 -8.97 22.18 15.45
CA TYR A 273 -10.20 21.49 15.11
C TYR A 273 -11.32 22.05 15.98
N THR A 274 -12.26 22.77 15.35
CA THR A 274 -13.52 23.11 15.99
C THR A 274 -14.54 22.09 15.52
N SER A 275 -15.00 21.22 16.41
CA SER A 275 -16.17 20.39 16.15
C SER A 275 -17.33 21.31 15.74
N PRO A 276 -18.04 21.04 14.64
CA PRO A 276 -19.30 21.75 14.39
C PRO A 276 -20.22 21.43 15.57
N SER A 277 -20.62 22.47 16.27
CA SER A 277 -21.61 22.43 17.35
C SER A 277 -22.99 22.08 16.82
#